data_0249afb7b56e48f4bbae2d87e3d8327f
#
_entry.id   0249afb7b56e48f4bbae2d87e3d8327f
#
_cell.length_a   1.000
_cell.length_b   1.000
_cell.length_c   1.000
_cell.angle_alpha   90.00
_cell.angle_beta   90.00
_cell.angle_gamma   90.00
#
_symmetry.space_group_name_H-M   'P 1'
#
loop_
_entity.id
_entity.type
_entity.pdbx_description
1 polymer ?
#
loop_
_entity_poly.entity_id
_entity_poly.type
_entity_poly.pdbx_seq_one_letter_code
_entity_poly.pdbx_strand_id
1 'polypeptide(L)'
;MTYQELRAITKNREKRTLEYKESYNELPSSLFETVCAFLNRDGGVIVLGAHDDGTITDGVNPLKADQMCKNISNMSNNSEILNPTFLLQPEIVEVDNRETLFDEPKVVIVIQIPSSSQVHTYRHITFDRSTDGDYQLRTGEQKNALYLRKTSIYTESTIYPYLKVEHFKEGIVDKAKNLIRNIRSDHPWLQLSEMDFFRQANLYRTDIQTGDEGFTLAALMLFGKDEIIQSALPYYKIDCIVRRTQTDRYDDRFTSFGNIIDGYTELMQFVEKHFPDTFYLEGDQRVSLRDKVFREVIVNMLIHREYQNPSISILDIRKNFILMQNANRPLRSGLITLDNYEPHPKNPHIANFFVQIGRAEHLGTGVRNLYRYAPLYFGEKPTMEDDNMFSVRFPISLQKQRELTPGVKDGNMPTKNDIQKTIQKKLETRGIRLSKNQMAVAVVISQNASITRMEMGNQTGLSNISITSCILALKNKGILVRKGGRRYGEWALIL
;
A
#
# COMPACT_ATOMS: atom_id res chain seq x y z
N MET A 1 10.69 -26.34 -8.95
CA MET A 1 11.63 -27.22 -8.16
C MET A 1 11.87 -28.51 -8.91
N THR A 2 13.12 -28.99 -8.98
CA THR A 2 13.46 -30.29 -9.58
C THR A 2 13.33 -31.43 -8.57
N TYR A 3 13.20 -32.70 -9.05
CA TYR A 3 13.16 -33.86 -8.16
C TYR A 3 14.46 -34.00 -7.32
N GLN A 4 15.61 -33.60 -7.85
CA GLN A 4 16.87 -33.66 -7.10
C GLN A 4 16.87 -32.66 -5.92
N GLU A 5 16.33 -31.48 -6.12
CA GLU A 5 16.17 -30.48 -5.07
C GLU A 5 15.15 -30.95 -4.00
N LEU A 6 14.01 -31.51 -4.45
CA LEU A 6 13.05 -32.13 -3.55
C LEU A 6 13.67 -33.25 -2.72
N ARG A 7 14.44 -34.14 -3.34
CA ARG A 7 15.13 -35.26 -2.66
C ARG A 7 16.17 -34.79 -1.64
N ALA A 8 16.79 -33.63 -1.87
CA ALA A 8 17.70 -33.05 -0.89
C ALA A 8 16.95 -32.56 0.35
N ILE A 9 15.72 -32.03 0.16
CA ILE A 9 14.83 -31.58 1.23
C ILE A 9 14.26 -32.79 1.99
N THR A 10 13.72 -33.80 1.31
CA THR A 10 13.04 -34.96 1.90
C THR A 10 13.97 -35.96 2.61
N LYS A 11 15.29 -35.80 2.48
CA LYS A 11 16.27 -36.52 3.32
C LYS A 11 16.25 -36.05 4.78
N ASN A 12 15.65 -34.90 5.07
CA ASN A 12 15.57 -34.35 6.41
C ASN A 12 14.23 -34.73 7.01
N ARG A 13 14.18 -35.02 8.31
CA ARG A 13 12.96 -35.08 9.08
C ARG A 13 12.33 -33.68 9.18
N GLU A 14 11.06 -33.62 9.56
CA GLU A 14 10.41 -32.35 9.88
C GLU A 14 11.28 -31.46 10.77
N LYS A 15 11.25 -30.19 10.46
CA LYS A 15 11.99 -29.14 11.16
C LYS A 15 11.12 -27.89 11.25
N ARG A 16 11.60 -26.90 11.97
CA ARG A 16 10.92 -25.61 12.09
C ARG A 16 10.56 -24.95 10.75
N THR A 17 11.34 -25.24 9.68
CA THR A 17 11.14 -24.71 8.33
C THR A 17 10.77 -25.76 7.29
N LEU A 18 10.40 -26.96 7.71
CA LEU A 18 10.02 -28.05 6.81
C LEU A 18 8.88 -28.84 7.44
N GLU A 19 7.82 -29.03 6.69
CA GLU A 19 6.62 -29.77 7.10
C GLU A 19 6.19 -30.73 6.01
N TYR A 20 5.82 -31.93 6.39
CA TYR A 20 5.21 -32.94 5.52
C TYR A 20 3.73 -33.09 5.88
N LYS A 21 2.90 -33.32 4.88
CA LYS A 21 1.49 -33.61 5.11
C LYS A 21 1.01 -34.67 4.14
N GLU A 22 0.43 -35.72 4.69
CA GLU A 22 -0.28 -36.71 3.87
C GLU A 22 -1.48 -36.05 3.21
N SER A 23 -1.59 -36.21 1.89
CA SER A 23 -2.61 -35.53 1.11
C SER A 23 -2.78 -36.22 -0.23
N TYR A 24 -3.71 -37.16 -0.35
CA TYR A 24 -3.92 -37.85 -1.62
C TYR A 24 -4.99 -37.16 -2.49
N ASN A 25 -6.20 -36.98 -1.98
CA ASN A 25 -7.33 -36.46 -2.74
C ASN A 25 -7.78 -35.05 -2.32
N GLU A 26 -7.46 -34.61 -1.11
CA GLU A 26 -7.96 -33.38 -0.47
C GLU A 26 -6.86 -32.68 0.29
N LEU A 27 -6.99 -31.38 0.42
CA LEU A 27 -6.07 -30.58 1.23
C LEU A 27 -6.28 -30.87 2.72
N PRO A 28 -5.20 -31.05 3.49
CA PRO A 28 -5.29 -31.23 4.94
C PRO A 28 -5.97 -30.02 5.59
N SER A 29 -6.86 -30.25 6.54
CA SER A 29 -7.58 -29.18 7.25
C SER A 29 -6.63 -28.20 7.99
N SER A 30 -5.49 -28.70 8.45
CA SER A 30 -4.44 -27.92 9.14
C SER A 30 -3.46 -27.20 8.20
N LEU A 31 -3.59 -27.33 6.89
CA LEU A 31 -2.64 -26.76 5.93
C LEU A 31 -2.44 -25.26 6.16
N PHE A 32 -3.51 -24.50 6.29
CA PHE A 32 -3.44 -23.04 6.45
C PHE A 32 -3.07 -22.58 7.87
N GLU A 33 -3.14 -23.46 8.86
CA GLU A 33 -2.53 -23.22 10.19
C GLU A 33 -1.00 -23.17 10.04
N THR A 34 -0.43 -24.14 9.34
CA THR A 34 1.01 -24.21 9.02
C THR A 34 1.45 -23.07 8.12
N VAL A 35 0.66 -22.74 7.07
CA VAL A 35 0.92 -21.57 6.22
C VAL A 35 1.00 -20.29 7.06
N CYS A 36 0.03 -20.06 7.92
CA CYS A 36 -0.01 -18.92 8.82
C CYS A 36 1.20 -18.90 9.76
N ALA A 37 1.53 -20.05 10.37
CA ALA A 37 2.67 -20.19 11.28
C ALA A 37 4.01 -19.92 10.58
N PHE A 38 4.20 -20.41 9.35
CA PHE A 38 5.40 -20.14 8.56
C PHE A 38 5.53 -18.68 8.16
N LEU A 39 4.46 -18.07 7.66
CA LEU A 39 4.43 -16.63 7.38
C LEU A 39 4.78 -15.81 8.63
N ASN A 40 4.32 -16.25 9.79
CA ASN A 40 4.54 -15.58 11.07
C ASN A 40 5.92 -15.85 11.68
N ARG A 41 6.67 -16.83 11.18
CA ARG A 41 7.97 -17.23 11.72
C ARG A 41 9.09 -17.03 10.68
N ASP A 42 9.81 -18.05 10.36
CA ASP A 42 11.01 -17.98 9.52
C ASP A 42 10.73 -18.37 8.05
N GLY A 43 9.48 -18.61 7.71
CA GLY A 43 9.11 -19.25 6.46
C GLY A 43 9.37 -20.75 6.50
N GLY A 44 9.27 -21.40 5.36
CA GLY A 44 9.53 -22.83 5.23
C GLY A 44 8.97 -23.44 3.97
N VAL A 45 9.06 -24.75 3.90
CA VAL A 45 8.57 -25.57 2.79
C VAL A 45 7.54 -26.56 3.32
N ILE A 46 6.38 -26.66 2.69
CA ILE A 46 5.40 -27.70 2.93
C ILE A 46 5.41 -28.66 1.72
N VAL A 47 5.50 -29.95 1.98
CA VAL A 47 5.41 -31.00 0.96
C VAL A 47 4.14 -31.80 1.21
N LEU A 48 3.18 -31.72 0.29
CA LEU A 48 1.94 -32.51 0.35
C LEU A 48 2.13 -33.82 -0.40
N GLY A 49 1.66 -34.92 0.18
CA GLY A 49 1.80 -36.28 -0.35
C GLY A 49 3.01 -37.03 0.19
N ALA A 50 3.59 -36.55 1.32
CA ALA A 50 4.68 -37.23 2.02
C ALA A 50 4.31 -37.50 3.48
N HIS A 51 4.89 -38.53 4.08
CA HIS A 51 4.79 -38.83 5.50
C HIS A 51 5.76 -37.96 6.32
N ASP A 52 5.58 -37.89 7.63
CA ASP A 52 6.37 -37.04 8.56
C ASP A 52 7.89 -37.34 8.54
N ASP A 53 8.27 -38.54 8.12
CA ASP A 53 9.68 -38.95 7.93
C ASP A 53 10.27 -38.57 6.56
N GLY A 54 9.44 -37.95 5.70
CA GLY A 54 9.82 -37.54 4.33
C GLY A 54 9.65 -38.66 3.27
N THR A 55 9.12 -39.83 3.65
CA THR A 55 8.84 -40.90 2.68
C THR A 55 7.60 -40.57 1.84
N ILE A 56 7.71 -40.87 0.53
CA ILE A 56 6.60 -40.65 -0.42
C ILE A 56 6.11 -42.01 -0.89
N THR A 57 4.99 -42.47 -0.35
CA THR A 57 4.38 -43.75 -0.73
C THR A 57 3.42 -43.59 -1.91
N ASP A 58 2.33 -42.85 -1.75
CA ASP A 58 1.31 -42.69 -2.79
C ASP A 58 1.36 -41.30 -3.44
N GLY A 59 1.97 -40.33 -2.76
CA GLY A 59 2.01 -38.94 -3.22
C GLY A 59 0.64 -38.26 -3.16
N VAL A 60 0.39 -37.36 -4.10
CA VAL A 60 -0.89 -36.73 -4.37
C VAL A 60 -1.51 -37.36 -5.61
N ASN A 61 -2.83 -37.48 -5.67
CA ASN A 61 -3.54 -37.94 -6.85
C ASN A 61 -3.24 -37.04 -8.06
N PRO A 62 -2.56 -37.55 -9.12
CA PRO A 62 -2.16 -36.73 -10.27
C PRO A 62 -3.32 -36.02 -10.96
N LEU A 63 -4.50 -36.62 -10.99
CA LEU A 63 -5.72 -36.07 -11.62
C LEU A 63 -6.28 -34.87 -10.81
N LYS A 64 -5.95 -34.76 -9.53
CA LYS A 64 -6.43 -33.68 -8.64
C LYS A 64 -5.37 -32.63 -8.30
N ALA A 65 -4.10 -32.90 -8.59
CA ALA A 65 -2.99 -32.03 -8.19
C ALA A 65 -3.16 -30.58 -8.68
N ASP A 66 -3.52 -30.37 -9.93
CA ASP A 66 -3.78 -29.04 -10.49
C ASP A 66 -4.93 -28.31 -9.78
N GLN A 67 -6.02 -29.03 -9.45
CA GLN A 67 -7.13 -28.42 -8.74
C GLN A 67 -6.75 -28.07 -7.31
N MET A 68 -5.94 -28.90 -6.65
CA MET A 68 -5.42 -28.64 -5.31
C MET A 68 -4.51 -27.40 -5.29
N CYS A 69 -3.63 -27.24 -6.27
CA CYS A 69 -2.80 -26.04 -6.44
C CYS A 69 -3.66 -24.79 -6.62
N LYS A 70 -4.67 -24.82 -7.48
CA LYS A 70 -5.63 -23.71 -7.66
C LYS A 70 -6.36 -23.38 -6.36
N ASN A 71 -6.79 -24.39 -5.62
CA ASN A 71 -7.46 -24.20 -4.34
C ASN A 71 -6.54 -23.52 -3.32
N ILE A 72 -5.27 -23.93 -3.21
CA ILE A 72 -4.28 -23.31 -2.33
C ILE A 72 -4.09 -21.84 -2.69
N SER A 73 -3.89 -21.51 -3.97
CA SER A 73 -3.74 -20.15 -4.44
C SER A 73 -4.98 -19.28 -4.15
N ASN A 74 -6.18 -19.82 -4.40
CA ASN A 74 -7.43 -19.11 -4.13
C ASN A 74 -7.64 -18.88 -2.63
N MET A 75 -7.40 -19.89 -1.80
CA MET A 75 -7.54 -19.78 -0.34
C MET A 75 -6.53 -18.80 0.24
N SER A 76 -5.29 -18.78 -0.26
CA SER A 76 -4.25 -17.86 0.21
C SER A 76 -4.51 -16.41 -0.19
N ASN A 77 -5.30 -16.18 -1.24
CA ASN A 77 -5.73 -14.85 -1.70
C ASN A 77 -7.12 -14.43 -1.14
N ASN A 78 -7.68 -15.18 -0.22
CA ASN A 78 -8.96 -14.88 0.40
C ASN A 78 -8.74 -14.34 1.83
N SER A 79 -9.10 -13.06 2.07
CA SER A 79 -8.92 -12.37 3.35
C SER A 79 -9.71 -12.98 4.51
N GLU A 80 -10.82 -13.71 4.24
CA GLU A 80 -11.57 -14.44 5.26
C GLU A 80 -10.85 -15.72 5.71
N ILE A 81 -9.93 -16.23 4.90
CA ILE A 81 -9.15 -17.43 5.19
C ILE A 81 -7.78 -17.05 5.74
N LEU A 82 -7.02 -16.21 5.01
CA LEU A 82 -5.69 -15.75 5.39
C LEU A 82 -5.65 -14.22 5.37
N ASN A 83 -5.45 -13.60 6.52
CA ASN A 83 -5.45 -12.13 6.63
C ASN A 83 -4.19 -11.63 7.38
N PRO A 84 -3.40 -10.70 6.79
CA PRO A 84 -3.45 -10.27 5.39
C PRO A 84 -3.28 -11.44 4.41
N THR A 85 -3.79 -11.29 3.19
CA THR A 85 -3.62 -12.30 2.14
C THR A 85 -2.15 -12.39 1.72
N PHE A 86 -1.72 -13.59 1.34
CA PHE A 86 -0.39 -13.84 0.79
C PHE A 86 -0.50 -14.85 -0.32
N LEU A 87 -0.40 -14.42 -1.58
CA LEU A 87 -0.59 -15.30 -2.73
C LEU A 87 0.50 -16.37 -2.80
N LEU A 88 0.13 -17.62 -2.56
CA LEU A 88 1.00 -18.77 -2.70
C LEU A 88 0.97 -19.33 -4.12
N GLN A 89 2.11 -19.80 -4.57
CA GLN A 89 2.28 -20.48 -5.86
C GLN A 89 2.82 -21.89 -5.63
N PRO A 90 1.95 -22.88 -5.39
CA PRO A 90 2.37 -24.26 -5.22
C PRO A 90 2.87 -24.86 -6.55
N GLU A 91 3.88 -25.71 -6.46
CA GLU A 91 4.47 -26.39 -7.61
C GLU A 91 4.20 -27.90 -7.52
N ILE A 92 3.83 -28.52 -8.64
CA ILE A 92 3.72 -29.98 -8.76
C ILE A 92 5.08 -30.53 -9.16
N VAL A 93 5.59 -31.47 -8.39
CA VAL A 93 6.89 -32.11 -8.65
C VAL A 93 6.67 -33.60 -8.84
N GLU A 94 7.10 -34.12 -9.99
CA GLU A 94 7.11 -35.55 -10.26
C GLU A 94 8.23 -36.25 -9.48
N VAL A 95 7.90 -37.39 -8.85
CA VAL A 95 8.80 -38.17 -8.05
C VAL A 95 9.24 -39.37 -8.88
N ASP A 96 10.52 -39.39 -9.27
CA ASP A 96 11.11 -40.49 -10.04
C ASP A 96 11.61 -41.60 -9.10
N ASN A 97 10.65 -42.35 -8.51
CA ASN A 97 10.93 -43.53 -7.71
C ASN A 97 10.20 -44.77 -8.23
N ARG A 98 9.99 -44.85 -9.54
CA ARG A 98 9.37 -46.00 -10.19
C ARG A 98 10.19 -47.24 -10.01
N GLU A 99 9.60 -48.28 -9.46
CA GLU A 99 10.24 -49.61 -9.34
C GLU A 99 10.22 -50.37 -10.67
N THR A 100 9.19 -50.06 -11.51
CA THR A 100 9.04 -50.62 -12.85
C THR A 100 8.69 -49.54 -13.89
N LEU A 101 8.93 -49.86 -15.18
CA LEU A 101 8.57 -48.97 -16.31
C LEU A 101 7.04 -48.76 -16.49
N PHE A 102 6.24 -49.55 -15.81
CA PHE A 102 4.76 -49.55 -15.91
C PHE A 102 4.10 -48.81 -14.75
N ASP A 103 4.86 -48.38 -13.74
CA ASP A 103 4.32 -47.64 -12.62
C ASP A 103 4.01 -46.19 -13.05
N GLU A 104 2.82 -45.70 -12.67
CA GLU A 104 2.49 -44.29 -12.89
C GLU A 104 3.41 -43.38 -12.08
N PRO A 105 3.81 -42.21 -12.63
CA PRO A 105 4.64 -41.28 -11.90
C PRO A 105 3.90 -40.75 -10.68
N LYS A 106 4.49 -40.84 -9.50
CA LYS A 106 3.99 -40.21 -8.29
C LYS A 106 4.26 -38.72 -8.33
N VAL A 107 3.35 -37.93 -7.82
CA VAL A 107 3.51 -36.47 -7.75
C VAL A 107 3.32 -36.01 -6.31
N VAL A 108 4.02 -34.93 -5.97
CA VAL A 108 3.83 -34.19 -4.71
C VAL A 108 3.60 -32.71 -5.03
N ILE A 109 2.94 -32.00 -4.12
CA ILE A 109 2.82 -30.55 -4.22
C ILE A 109 3.76 -29.91 -3.22
N VAL A 110 4.62 -29.02 -3.70
CA VAL A 110 5.56 -28.28 -2.88
C VAL A 110 5.11 -26.82 -2.78
N ILE A 111 5.05 -26.30 -1.55
CA ILE A 111 4.65 -24.94 -1.26
C ILE A 111 5.81 -24.25 -0.55
N GLN A 112 6.45 -23.30 -1.21
CA GLN A 112 7.47 -22.46 -0.61
C GLN A 112 6.79 -21.23 0.04
N ILE A 113 7.01 -21.06 1.32
CA ILE A 113 6.39 -20.00 2.12
C ILE A 113 7.50 -19.13 2.70
N PRO A 114 7.65 -17.87 2.28
CA PRO A 114 8.65 -16.97 2.87
C PRO A 114 8.23 -16.52 4.28
N SER A 115 9.19 -16.03 5.05
CA SER A 115 8.88 -15.25 6.25
C SER A 115 8.23 -13.94 5.81
N SER A 116 7.05 -13.64 6.35
CA SER A 116 6.37 -12.36 6.09
C SER A 116 6.80 -11.31 7.11
N SER A 117 6.83 -10.06 6.68
CA SER A 117 7.02 -8.92 7.58
C SER A 117 5.73 -8.58 8.36
N GLN A 118 4.59 -9.12 7.96
CA GLN A 118 3.29 -8.89 8.59
C GLN A 118 2.91 -10.04 9.53
N VAL A 119 1.99 -9.74 10.46
CA VAL A 119 1.35 -10.78 11.29
C VAL A 119 0.12 -11.28 10.55
N HIS A 120 0.13 -12.55 10.21
CA HIS A 120 -0.98 -13.24 9.53
C HIS A 120 -1.89 -13.96 10.50
N THR A 121 -3.15 -14.07 10.13
CA THR A 121 -4.15 -14.87 10.84
C THR A 121 -4.83 -15.83 9.87
N TYR A 122 -5.07 -17.04 10.31
CA TYR A 122 -5.93 -18.00 9.63
C TYR A 122 -7.30 -18.03 10.31
N ARG A 123 -8.36 -17.65 9.58
CA ARG A 123 -9.73 -17.54 10.12
C ARG A 123 -9.78 -16.75 11.45
N HIS A 124 -9.11 -15.59 11.48
CA HIS A 124 -8.98 -14.71 12.66
C HIS A 124 -8.15 -15.26 13.82
N ILE A 125 -7.54 -16.42 13.67
CA ILE A 125 -6.66 -17.03 14.67
C ILE A 125 -5.21 -16.85 14.27
N THR A 126 -4.38 -16.38 15.21
CA THR A 126 -2.93 -16.22 14.97
C THR A 126 -2.22 -17.50 15.34
N PHE A 127 -1.45 -18.05 14.42
CA PHE A 127 -0.58 -19.22 14.65
C PHE A 127 0.89 -18.80 14.58
N ASP A 128 1.72 -19.43 15.38
CA ASP A 128 3.18 -19.34 15.35
C ASP A 128 3.78 -20.75 15.41
N ARG A 129 5.07 -20.90 15.14
CA ARG A 129 5.73 -22.20 15.06
C ARG A 129 6.81 -22.35 16.11
N SER A 130 6.81 -23.50 16.78
CA SER A 130 7.89 -23.98 17.65
C SER A 130 8.76 -25.03 16.95
N THR A 131 9.67 -25.63 17.69
CA THR A 131 10.42 -26.82 17.25
C THR A 131 9.53 -28.05 17.10
N ASP A 132 8.41 -28.10 17.82
CA ASP A 132 7.52 -29.26 17.92
C ASP A 132 6.23 -29.11 17.09
N GLY A 133 6.10 -28.03 16.27
CA GLY A 133 4.95 -27.81 15.41
C GLY A 133 4.28 -26.43 15.58
N ASP A 134 3.10 -26.32 14.99
CA ASP A 134 2.32 -25.10 14.99
C ASP A 134 1.50 -24.95 16.26
N TYR A 135 1.40 -23.74 16.77
CA TYR A 135 0.58 -23.44 17.94
C TYR A 135 -0.16 -22.12 17.84
N GLN A 136 -1.35 -22.10 18.41
CA GLN A 136 -2.18 -20.90 18.45
C GLN A 136 -1.69 -19.91 19.52
N LEU A 137 -1.56 -18.63 19.15
CA LEU A 137 -1.31 -17.54 20.10
C LEU A 137 -2.63 -17.11 20.76
N ARG A 138 -2.78 -17.44 22.04
CA ARG A 138 -4.04 -17.22 22.78
C ARG A 138 -4.00 -15.94 23.62
N THR A 139 -2.83 -15.59 24.19
CA THR A 139 -2.70 -14.44 25.09
C THR A 139 -2.27 -13.17 24.35
N GLY A 140 -2.63 -12.01 24.92
CA GLY A 140 -2.18 -10.71 24.43
C GLY A 140 -0.65 -10.59 24.44
N GLU A 141 0.02 -11.14 25.44
CA GLU A 141 1.49 -11.13 25.55
C GLU A 141 2.15 -11.91 24.41
N GLN A 142 1.63 -13.10 24.07
CA GLN A 142 2.14 -13.90 22.95
C GLN A 142 1.98 -13.16 21.63
N LYS A 143 0.83 -12.53 21.41
CA LYS A 143 0.57 -11.72 20.20
C LYS A 143 1.49 -10.51 20.14
N ASN A 144 1.66 -9.80 21.27
CA ASN A 144 2.58 -8.66 21.35
C ASN A 144 4.04 -9.08 21.07
N ALA A 145 4.49 -10.21 21.61
CA ALA A 145 5.83 -10.74 21.31
C ALA A 145 6.02 -11.04 19.82
N LEU A 146 4.98 -11.60 19.15
CA LEU A 146 5.00 -11.79 17.71
C LEU A 146 5.07 -10.45 16.97
N TYR A 147 4.24 -9.47 17.32
CA TYR A 147 4.28 -8.14 16.72
C TYR A 147 5.65 -7.48 16.88
N LEU A 148 6.22 -7.50 18.09
CA LEU A 148 7.57 -6.95 18.34
C LEU A 148 8.63 -7.65 17.48
N ARG A 149 8.58 -8.98 17.36
CA ARG A 149 9.48 -9.73 16.50
C ARG A 149 9.33 -9.32 15.02
N LYS A 150 8.10 -9.13 14.56
CA LYS A 150 7.83 -8.69 13.18
C LYS A 150 8.24 -7.24 12.93
N THR A 151 8.13 -6.36 13.91
CA THR A 151 8.59 -4.96 13.77
C THR A 151 10.10 -4.85 13.65
N SER A 152 10.87 -5.82 14.15
CA SER A 152 12.33 -5.86 13.99
C SER A 152 12.78 -6.39 12.61
N ILE A 153 11.89 -7.00 11.84
CA ILE A 153 12.18 -7.48 10.48
C ILE A 153 11.78 -6.40 9.48
N TYR A 154 12.77 -5.67 9.00
CA TYR A 154 12.58 -4.71 7.92
C TYR A 154 12.74 -5.40 6.58
N THR A 155 11.66 -5.42 5.78
CA THR A 155 11.64 -6.04 4.45
C THR A 155 12.75 -5.50 3.54
N GLU A 156 13.07 -4.22 3.65
CA GLU A 156 14.18 -3.59 2.92
C GLU A 156 15.56 -4.19 3.21
N SER A 157 15.71 -4.88 4.34
CA SER A 157 16.97 -5.52 4.77
C SER A 157 17.16 -6.93 4.22
N THR A 158 16.18 -7.47 3.49
CA THR A 158 16.30 -8.78 2.81
C THR A 158 17.49 -8.78 1.88
N ILE A 159 18.39 -9.75 2.04
CA ILE A 159 19.59 -9.92 1.20
C ILE A 159 19.22 -10.67 -0.07
N TYR A 160 19.72 -10.18 -1.19
CA TYR A 160 19.66 -10.82 -2.51
C TYR A 160 21.08 -11.27 -2.90
N PRO A 161 21.50 -12.50 -2.60
CA PRO A 161 22.89 -12.94 -2.75
C PRO A 161 23.44 -12.82 -4.18
N TYR A 162 22.56 -12.92 -5.17
CA TYR A 162 22.92 -12.84 -6.60
C TYR A 162 22.80 -11.42 -7.18
N LEU A 163 22.37 -10.42 -6.38
CA LEU A 163 22.33 -9.03 -6.81
C LEU A 163 23.76 -8.46 -6.86
N LYS A 164 24.13 -7.87 -7.99
CA LYS A 164 25.46 -7.31 -8.25
C LYS A 164 25.35 -5.88 -8.75
N VAL A 165 26.45 -5.14 -8.73
CA VAL A 165 26.53 -3.74 -9.23
C VAL A 165 26.08 -3.64 -10.70
N GLU A 166 26.34 -4.65 -11.53
CA GLU A 166 25.90 -4.70 -12.93
C GLU A 166 24.37 -4.69 -13.12
N HIS A 167 23.62 -5.03 -12.06
CA HIS A 167 22.15 -4.97 -12.03
C HIS A 167 21.64 -3.57 -11.66
N PHE A 168 22.53 -2.65 -11.31
CA PHE A 168 22.17 -1.27 -11.03
C PHE A 168 22.13 -0.45 -12.31
N LYS A 169 21.30 0.59 -12.31
CA LYS A 169 21.17 1.52 -13.42
C LYS A 169 22.48 2.29 -13.59
N GLU A 170 22.93 2.41 -14.82
CA GLU A 170 24.17 3.12 -15.13
C GLU A 170 24.11 4.58 -14.67
N GLY A 171 25.18 5.05 -14.00
CA GLY A 171 25.30 6.40 -13.47
C GLY A 171 24.41 6.74 -12.27
N ILE A 172 23.57 5.81 -11.77
CA ILE A 172 22.65 6.10 -10.65
C ILE A 172 23.40 6.34 -9.33
N VAL A 173 24.51 5.64 -9.10
CA VAL A 173 25.35 5.81 -7.91
C VAL A 173 26.03 7.19 -7.95
N ASP A 174 26.52 7.61 -9.10
CA ASP A 174 27.10 8.94 -9.29
C ASP A 174 26.04 10.03 -9.12
N LYS A 175 24.83 9.82 -9.64
CA LYS A 175 23.70 10.70 -9.41
C LYS A 175 23.42 10.86 -7.91
N ALA A 176 23.38 9.76 -7.16
CA ALA A 176 23.18 9.80 -5.71
C ALA A 176 24.32 10.55 -4.99
N LYS A 177 25.58 10.26 -5.32
CA LYS A 177 26.74 10.98 -4.75
C LYS A 177 26.70 12.48 -5.09
N ASN A 178 26.27 12.87 -6.29
CA ASN A 178 26.09 14.27 -6.65
C ASN A 178 24.98 14.95 -5.85
N LEU A 179 23.85 14.26 -5.60
CA LEU A 179 22.81 14.78 -4.73
C LEU A 179 23.32 15.02 -3.29
N ILE A 180 24.08 14.07 -2.74
CA ILE A 180 24.73 14.21 -1.42
C ILE A 180 25.67 15.42 -1.42
N ARG A 181 26.53 15.56 -2.45
CA ARG A 181 27.49 16.68 -2.58
C ARG A 181 26.80 18.03 -2.62
N ASN A 182 25.65 18.14 -3.25
CA ASN A 182 24.87 19.37 -3.32
C ASN A 182 24.28 19.79 -1.96
N ILE A 183 24.06 18.85 -1.05
CA ILE A 183 23.60 19.12 0.31
C ILE A 183 24.79 19.43 1.23
N ARG A 184 25.80 18.57 1.13
CA ARG A 184 26.99 18.64 1.99
C ARG A 184 28.22 18.18 1.21
N SER A 185 29.03 19.15 0.77
CA SER A 185 30.21 18.92 -0.07
C SER A 185 31.33 18.12 0.61
N ASP A 186 31.36 18.10 1.95
CA ASP A 186 32.34 17.39 2.79
C ASP A 186 31.74 16.09 3.39
N HIS A 187 30.66 15.56 2.83
CA HIS A 187 30.00 14.37 3.36
C HIS A 187 30.96 13.17 3.33
N PRO A 188 31.10 12.40 4.45
CA PRO A 188 32.05 11.29 4.55
C PRO A 188 31.87 10.22 3.45
N TRP A 189 30.64 9.94 3.02
CA TRP A 189 30.37 8.94 2.00
C TRP A 189 30.97 9.26 0.62
N LEU A 190 31.29 10.52 0.35
CA LEU A 190 31.87 10.95 -0.93
C LEU A 190 33.33 10.54 -1.10
N GLN A 191 34.02 10.22 0.00
CA GLN A 191 35.42 9.80 0.03
C GLN A 191 35.57 8.26 0.02
N LEU A 192 34.49 7.53 0.15
CA LEU A 192 34.50 6.08 0.24
C LEU A 192 34.63 5.40 -1.13
N SER A 193 35.27 4.24 -1.16
CA SER A 193 35.16 3.33 -2.28
C SER A 193 33.69 2.98 -2.53
N GLU A 194 33.36 2.48 -3.73
CA GLU A 194 31.98 2.15 -4.06
C GLU A 194 31.39 1.08 -3.12
N MET A 195 32.13 0.06 -2.79
CA MET A 195 31.67 -1.00 -1.88
C MET A 195 31.57 -0.49 -0.42
N ASP A 196 32.48 0.35 0.03
CA ASP A 196 32.40 0.93 1.37
C ASP A 196 31.24 1.93 1.49
N PHE A 197 30.92 2.65 0.40
CA PHE A 197 29.71 3.47 0.31
C PHE A 197 28.44 2.63 0.54
N PHE A 198 28.31 1.47 -0.13
CA PHE A 198 27.16 0.60 0.06
C PHE A 198 27.10 0.00 1.47
N ARG A 199 28.25 -0.40 2.04
CA ARG A 199 28.32 -0.91 3.41
C ARG A 199 27.94 0.15 4.44
N GLN A 200 28.46 1.35 4.33
CA GLN A 200 28.13 2.46 5.24
C GLN A 200 26.65 2.90 5.15
N ALA A 201 26.05 2.79 3.98
CA ALA A 201 24.64 3.04 3.78
C ALA A 201 23.72 1.87 4.21
N ASN A 202 24.28 0.75 4.73
CA ASN A 202 23.56 -0.49 5.05
C ASN A 202 22.83 -1.12 3.83
N LEU A 203 23.36 -0.92 2.63
CA LEU A 203 22.82 -1.43 1.38
C LEU A 203 23.51 -2.73 0.92
N TYR A 204 24.69 -2.99 1.44
CA TYR A 204 25.41 -4.26 1.35
C TYR A 204 25.74 -4.73 2.76
N ARG A 205 25.36 -5.93 3.13
CA ARG A 205 25.51 -6.45 4.49
C ARG A 205 25.67 -7.95 4.55
N THR A 206 26.17 -8.44 5.67
CA THR A 206 26.16 -9.86 6.04
C THR A 206 25.07 -10.08 7.07
N ASP A 207 24.22 -11.07 6.88
CA ASP A 207 23.29 -11.54 7.91
C ASP A 207 24.09 -12.37 8.92
N ILE A 208 24.14 -11.89 10.16
CA ILE A 208 24.90 -12.53 11.23
C ILE A 208 24.29 -13.88 11.65
N GLN A 209 23.00 -14.11 11.40
CA GLN A 209 22.33 -15.36 11.75
C GLN A 209 22.50 -16.45 10.72
N THR A 210 22.40 -16.09 9.42
CA THR A 210 22.49 -17.05 8.32
C THR A 210 23.89 -17.13 7.70
N GLY A 211 24.69 -16.08 7.84
CA GLY A 211 25.98 -15.91 7.17
C GLY A 211 25.86 -15.43 5.71
N ASP A 212 24.63 -15.20 5.21
CA ASP A 212 24.41 -14.68 3.85
C ASP A 212 24.97 -13.27 3.73
N GLU A 213 25.67 -13.00 2.64
CA GLU A 213 26.23 -11.70 2.33
C GLU A 213 25.75 -11.23 0.94
N GLY A 214 25.40 -9.93 0.84
CA GLY A 214 24.97 -9.37 -0.44
C GLY A 214 24.27 -8.03 -0.32
N PHE A 215 23.84 -7.53 -1.49
CA PHE A 215 23.01 -6.34 -1.56
C PHE A 215 21.61 -6.60 -1.03
N THR A 216 21.06 -5.61 -0.36
CA THR A 216 19.72 -5.68 0.24
C THR A 216 18.64 -5.24 -0.75
N LEU A 217 17.36 -5.52 -0.41
CA LEU A 217 16.22 -4.97 -1.15
C LEU A 217 16.28 -3.44 -1.21
N ALA A 218 16.75 -2.77 -0.16
CA ALA A 218 16.96 -1.32 -0.17
C ALA A 218 17.91 -0.89 -1.30
N ALA A 219 19.02 -1.61 -1.50
CA ALA A 219 19.94 -1.34 -2.60
C ALA A 219 19.28 -1.52 -3.97
N LEU A 220 18.52 -2.61 -4.14
CA LEU A 220 17.75 -2.87 -5.36
C LEU A 220 16.77 -1.74 -5.65
N MET A 221 16.01 -1.29 -4.65
CA MET A 221 15.02 -0.23 -4.83
C MET A 221 15.64 1.14 -5.09
N LEU A 222 16.81 1.42 -4.52
CA LEU A 222 17.52 2.69 -4.74
C LEU A 222 18.23 2.74 -6.10
N PHE A 223 18.83 1.64 -6.55
CA PHE A 223 19.77 1.67 -7.67
C PHE A 223 19.43 0.72 -8.81
N GLY A 224 18.51 -0.22 -8.63
CA GLY A 224 18.22 -1.27 -9.60
C GLY A 224 17.77 -0.75 -10.96
N LYS A 225 18.08 -1.52 -12.01
CA LYS A 225 17.44 -1.38 -13.32
C LYS A 225 15.98 -1.80 -13.22
N ASP A 226 15.13 -1.21 -14.05
CA ASP A 226 13.68 -1.43 -14.02
C ASP A 226 13.32 -2.91 -14.19
N GLU A 227 13.96 -3.62 -15.13
CA GLU A 227 13.75 -5.05 -15.38
C GLU A 227 14.16 -5.93 -14.19
N ILE A 228 15.20 -5.54 -13.45
CA ILE A 228 15.65 -6.28 -12.26
C ILE A 228 14.68 -6.06 -11.09
N ILE A 229 14.24 -4.82 -10.91
CA ILE A 229 13.22 -4.49 -9.89
C ILE A 229 11.92 -5.25 -10.18
N GLN A 230 11.45 -5.24 -11.43
CA GLN A 230 10.22 -5.93 -11.82
C GLN A 230 10.34 -7.46 -11.73
N SER A 231 11.54 -8.01 -11.96
CA SER A 231 11.81 -9.44 -11.75
C SER A 231 11.71 -9.84 -10.27
N ALA A 232 12.24 -9.00 -9.37
CA ALA A 232 12.22 -9.26 -7.92
C ALA A 232 10.88 -8.92 -7.27
N LEU A 233 10.22 -7.88 -7.76
CA LEU A 233 8.95 -7.33 -7.24
C LEU A 233 7.96 -7.08 -8.37
N PRO A 234 7.33 -8.11 -8.94
CA PRO A 234 6.47 -7.99 -10.13
C PRO A 234 5.26 -7.05 -9.94
N TYR A 235 4.82 -6.86 -8.70
CA TYR A 235 3.68 -6.01 -8.37
C TYR A 235 4.06 -4.58 -7.98
N TYR A 236 5.37 -4.29 -7.89
CA TYR A 236 5.81 -2.94 -7.52
C TYR A 236 5.49 -1.96 -8.64
N LYS A 237 4.62 -1.01 -8.32
CA LYS A 237 4.35 0.17 -9.13
C LYS A 237 3.67 1.26 -8.33
N ILE A 238 3.79 2.49 -8.81
CA ILE A 238 3.10 3.67 -8.30
C ILE A 238 2.29 4.26 -9.44
N ASP A 239 0.98 4.28 -9.30
CA ASP A 239 0.05 4.86 -10.27
C ASP A 239 -0.39 6.26 -9.83
N CYS A 240 -0.05 7.26 -10.62
CA CYS A 240 -0.57 8.62 -10.48
C CYS A 240 -1.67 8.83 -11.51
N ILE A 241 -2.87 9.17 -11.07
CA ILE A 241 -4.07 9.23 -11.91
C ILE A 241 -4.76 10.57 -11.71
N VAL A 242 -5.08 11.27 -12.80
CA VAL A 242 -5.87 12.53 -12.78
C VAL A 242 -7.27 12.24 -13.31
N ARG A 243 -8.30 12.59 -12.52
CA ARG A 243 -9.72 12.42 -12.84
C ARG A 243 -10.51 13.66 -12.43
N ARG A 244 -10.26 14.78 -13.09
CA ARG A 244 -10.91 16.07 -12.77
C ARG A 244 -12.17 16.30 -13.56
N THR A 245 -12.23 15.83 -14.81
CA THR A 245 -13.33 16.09 -15.75
C THR A 245 -14.34 14.95 -15.79
N GLN A 246 -13.90 13.71 -15.72
CA GLN A 246 -14.75 12.51 -15.75
C GLN A 246 -14.39 11.57 -14.61
N THR A 247 -15.40 10.85 -14.08
CA THR A 247 -15.20 9.87 -13.02
C THR A 247 -14.75 8.50 -13.54
N ASP A 248 -15.18 8.13 -14.75
CA ASP A 248 -14.99 6.80 -15.32
C ASP A 248 -13.72 6.68 -16.17
N ARG A 249 -13.19 7.81 -16.63
CA ARG A 249 -11.94 7.89 -17.39
C ARG A 249 -10.94 8.79 -16.67
N TYR A 250 -9.66 8.55 -16.91
CA TYR A 250 -8.60 9.43 -16.43
C TYR A 250 -8.29 10.49 -17.49
N ASP A 251 -8.04 11.72 -17.03
CA ASP A 251 -7.60 12.84 -17.89
C ASP A 251 -6.12 12.70 -18.21
N ASP A 252 -5.33 12.15 -17.25
CA ASP A 252 -3.91 11.83 -17.40
C ASP A 252 -3.51 10.72 -16.44
N ARG A 253 -2.47 9.96 -16.80
CA ARG A 253 -1.92 8.88 -15.97
C ARG A 253 -0.42 8.76 -16.15
N PHE A 254 0.28 8.53 -15.07
CA PHE A 254 1.70 8.20 -15.05
C PHE A 254 1.93 7.02 -14.12
N THR A 255 2.76 6.06 -14.55
CA THR A 255 3.11 4.89 -13.74
C THR A 255 4.63 4.84 -13.58
N SER A 256 5.12 4.85 -12.34
CA SER A 256 6.52 4.60 -11.99
C SER A 256 6.68 3.19 -11.45
N PHE A 257 7.68 2.46 -11.95
CA PHE A 257 8.00 1.07 -11.57
C PHE A 257 9.51 0.80 -11.50
N GLY A 258 10.32 1.84 -11.66
CA GLY A 258 11.79 1.79 -11.58
C GLY A 258 12.33 2.14 -10.20
N ASN A 259 13.62 2.45 -10.15
CA ASN A 259 14.26 2.82 -8.91
C ASN A 259 13.67 4.10 -8.28
N ILE A 260 13.70 4.17 -6.96
CA ILE A 260 13.01 5.23 -6.20
C ILE A 260 13.73 6.59 -6.23
N ILE A 261 15.02 6.65 -6.61
CA ILE A 261 15.74 7.92 -6.79
C ILE A 261 15.22 8.65 -8.05
N ASP A 262 15.07 7.93 -9.15
CA ASP A 262 14.48 8.48 -10.38
C ASP A 262 12.99 8.68 -10.20
N GLY A 263 12.30 7.68 -9.63
CA GLY A 263 10.86 7.73 -9.35
C GLY A 263 10.43 8.96 -8.55
N TYR A 264 11.22 9.40 -7.56
CA TYR A 264 10.98 10.65 -6.87
C TYR A 264 10.94 11.85 -7.84
N THR A 265 11.90 11.93 -8.74
CA THR A 265 11.99 13.04 -9.71
C THR A 265 10.83 13.03 -10.69
N GLU A 266 10.48 11.84 -11.21
CA GLU A 266 9.37 11.63 -12.16
C GLU A 266 8.02 11.98 -11.52
N LEU A 267 7.79 11.55 -10.28
CA LEU A 267 6.57 11.83 -9.53
C LEU A 267 6.43 13.33 -9.24
N MET A 268 7.53 14.01 -8.86
CA MET A 268 7.50 15.47 -8.69
C MET A 268 7.21 16.20 -10.00
N GLN A 269 7.78 15.77 -11.13
CA GLN A 269 7.48 16.35 -12.45
C GLN A 269 6.01 16.16 -12.82
N PHE A 270 5.44 14.99 -12.52
CA PHE A 270 4.00 14.77 -12.72
C PHE A 270 3.15 15.72 -11.88
N VAL A 271 3.52 15.94 -10.63
CA VAL A 271 2.85 16.93 -9.77
C VAL A 271 2.98 18.35 -10.33
N GLU A 272 4.17 18.74 -10.78
CA GLU A 272 4.42 20.07 -11.39
C GLU A 272 3.55 20.32 -12.61
N LYS A 273 3.32 19.31 -13.42
CA LYS A 273 2.43 19.38 -14.58
C LYS A 273 0.98 19.68 -14.21
N HIS A 274 0.52 19.19 -13.07
CA HIS A 274 -0.90 19.24 -12.69
C HIS A 274 -1.26 20.25 -11.60
N PHE A 275 -0.26 20.80 -10.89
CA PHE A 275 -0.48 21.72 -9.79
C PHE A 275 0.38 22.97 -9.92
N PRO A 276 -0.21 24.17 -9.88
CA PRO A 276 0.53 25.42 -9.92
C PRO A 276 1.33 25.64 -8.63
N ASP A 277 2.47 26.32 -8.76
CA ASP A 277 3.21 26.83 -7.60
C ASP A 277 2.58 28.15 -7.17
N THR A 278 1.78 28.12 -6.10
CA THR A 278 1.16 29.31 -5.55
C THR A 278 2.16 30.13 -4.74
N PHE A 279 2.10 31.45 -4.90
CA PHE A 279 2.97 32.35 -4.15
C PHE A 279 2.64 32.29 -2.64
N TYR A 280 3.65 32.02 -1.82
CA TYR A 280 3.56 32.03 -0.37
C TYR A 280 4.86 32.51 0.26
N LEU A 281 4.76 33.33 1.29
CA LEU A 281 5.90 33.81 2.09
C LEU A 281 5.85 33.18 3.47
N GLU A 282 6.95 32.58 3.89
CA GLU A 282 7.20 32.15 5.25
C GLU A 282 8.25 33.07 5.85
N GLY A 283 7.81 34.05 6.68
CA GLY A 283 8.62 35.20 7.02
C GLY A 283 8.98 36.00 5.75
N ASP A 284 10.25 36.21 5.51
CA ASP A 284 10.76 36.95 4.34
C ASP A 284 11.16 36.03 3.17
N GLN A 285 10.97 34.70 3.29
CA GLN A 285 11.38 33.75 2.27
C GLN A 285 10.20 33.26 1.47
N ARG A 286 10.33 33.25 0.14
CA ARG A 286 9.38 32.58 -0.75
C ARG A 286 9.50 31.08 -0.60
N VAL A 287 8.37 30.42 -0.35
CA VAL A 287 8.27 28.97 -0.22
C VAL A 287 7.23 28.44 -1.20
N SER A 288 7.55 27.36 -1.89
CA SER A 288 6.57 26.62 -2.72
C SER A 288 5.71 25.73 -1.82
N LEU A 289 4.45 26.10 -1.62
CA LEU A 289 3.49 25.28 -0.88
C LEU A 289 3.24 23.95 -1.57
N ARG A 290 3.17 23.94 -2.92
CA ARG A 290 3.08 22.73 -3.72
C ARG A 290 4.19 21.76 -3.33
N ASP A 291 5.43 22.21 -3.39
CA ASP A 291 6.59 21.35 -3.15
C ASP A 291 6.67 20.92 -1.69
N LYS A 292 6.32 21.81 -0.74
CA LYS A 292 6.24 21.44 0.69
C LYS A 292 5.27 20.32 0.97
N VAL A 293 4.10 20.31 0.32
CA VAL A 293 3.10 19.25 0.49
C VAL A 293 3.48 17.99 -0.28
N PHE A 294 3.75 18.12 -1.58
CA PHE A 294 3.94 16.94 -2.43
C PHE A 294 5.28 16.22 -2.22
N ARG A 295 6.33 16.91 -1.76
CA ARG A 295 7.54 16.23 -1.29
C ARG A 295 7.22 15.23 -0.19
N GLU A 296 6.46 15.65 0.81
CA GLU A 296 6.06 14.77 1.92
C GLU A 296 5.19 13.62 1.43
N VAL A 297 4.23 13.88 0.54
CA VAL A 297 3.36 12.84 -0.05
C VAL A 297 4.20 11.81 -0.79
N ILE A 298 5.07 12.24 -1.71
CA ILE A 298 5.89 11.36 -2.55
C ILE A 298 6.92 10.60 -1.71
N VAL A 299 7.59 11.29 -0.78
CA VAL A 299 8.52 10.65 0.15
C VAL A 299 7.82 9.57 0.97
N ASN A 300 6.62 9.83 1.48
CA ASN A 300 5.82 8.84 2.18
C ASN A 300 5.44 7.64 1.29
N MET A 301 5.11 7.86 0.02
CA MET A 301 4.84 6.78 -0.93
C MET A 301 6.06 5.88 -1.16
N LEU A 302 7.26 6.47 -1.21
CA LEU A 302 8.50 5.76 -1.49
C LEU A 302 9.12 5.11 -0.25
N ILE A 303 9.13 5.80 0.91
CA ILE A 303 9.83 5.36 2.12
C ILE A 303 8.94 4.44 3.00
N HIS A 304 7.63 4.73 3.10
CA HIS A 304 6.74 4.03 4.03
C HIS A 304 5.91 2.93 3.39
N ARG A 305 6.33 2.42 2.24
CA ARG A 305 5.70 1.30 1.55
C ARG A 305 6.19 -0.04 2.12
N GLU A 306 5.28 -1.02 2.26
CA GLU A 306 5.65 -2.42 2.38
C GLU A 306 5.89 -3.00 0.97
N TYR A 307 7.15 -3.21 0.62
CA TYR A 307 7.56 -3.55 -0.75
C TYR A 307 7.15 -4.96 -1.19
N GLN A 308 7.05 -5.91 -0.25
CA GLN A 308 6.59 -7.29 -0.55
C GLN A 308 5.07 -7.39 -0.67
N ASN A 309 4.32 -6.36 -0.26
CA ASN A 309 2.87 -6.36 -0.42
C ASN A 309 2.49 -6.10 -1.89
N PRO A 310 1.64 -6.96 -2.51
CA PRO A 310 1.27 -6.84 -3.92
C PRO A 310 0.38 -5.64 -4.25
N SER A 311 -0.17 -4.95 -3.25
CA SER A 311 -1.00 -3.77 -3.48
C SER A 311 -0.18 -2.63 -4.08
N ILE A 312 -0.70 -2.01 -5.11
CA ILE A 312 -0.06 -0.86 -5.77
C ILE A 312 -0.23 0.41 -4.95
N SER A 313 0.75 1.32 -5.05
CA SER A 313 0.59 2.67 -4.51
C SER A 313 -0.17 3.54 -5.51
N ILE A 314 -1.07 4.37 -5.02
CA ILE A 314 -1.93 5.21 -5.86
C ILE A 314 -1.88 6.66 -5.37
N LEU A 315 -1.71 7.58 -6.31
CA LEU A 315 -1.98 9.00 -6.14
C LEU A 315 -3.15 9.38 -7.05
N ASP A 316 -4.38 9.39 -6.51
CA ASP A 316 -5.61 9.73 -7.26
C ASP A 316 -5.94 11.20 -7.07
N ILE A 317 -5.78 11.97 -8.14
CA ILE A 317 -6.01 13.42 -8.18
C ILE A 317 -7.39 13.68 -8.77
N ARG A 318 -8.32 14.09 -7.93
CA ARG A 318 -9.68 14.44 -8.32
C ARG A 318 -9.93 15.94 -8.21
N LYS A 319 -11.06 16.39 -8.69
CA LYS A 319 -11.45 17.81 -8.66
C LYS A 319 -11.56 18.34 -7.23
N ASN A 320 -12.13 17.56 -6.32
CA ASN A 320 -12.50 17.97 -4.97
C ASN A 320 -11.63 17.35 -3.87
N PHE A 321 -10.74 16.42 -4.21
CA PHE A 321 -9.77 15.85 -3.27
C PHE A 321 -8.60 15.19 -4.00
N ILE A 322 -7.54 14.96 -3.26
CA ILE A 322 -6.44 14.07 -3.63
C ILE A 322 -6.41 12.92 -2.62
N LEU A 323 -6.23 11.71 -3.10
CA LEU A 323 -6.07 10.52 -2.28
C LEU A 323 -4.72 9.87 -2.59
N MET A 324 -3.87 9.78 -1.57
CA MET A 324 -2.67 8.96 -1.60
C MET A 324 -2.95 7.68 -0.84
N GLN A 325 -2.63 6.53 -1.45
CA GLN A 325 -2.70 5.22 -0.81
C GLN A 325 -1.41 4.45 -1.03
N ASN A 326 -0.99 3.74 -0.01
CA ASN A 326 0.25 2.99 -0.02
C ASN A 326 0.07 1.63 0.67
N ALA A 327 0.64 0.58 0.09
CA ALA A 327 0.72 -0.71 0.77
C ALA A 327 1.44 -0.54 2.11
N ASN A 328 0.86 -1.04 3.17
CA ASN A 328 1.29 -0.73 4.52
C ASN A 328 1.42 -1.97 5.40
N ARG A 329 2.13 -1.81 6.48
CA ARG A 329 2.19 -2.68 7.64
C ARG A 329 1.89 -1.82 8.87
N PRO A 330 0.60 -1.74 9.27
CA PRO A 330 0.20 -0.84 10.35
C PRO A 330 0.84 -1.27 11.69
N LEU A 331 1.28 -0.30 12.47
CA LEU A 331 1.64 -0.49 13.87
C LEU A 331 0.40 -0.40 14.76
N ARG A 332 -0.51 0.50 14.40
CA ARG A 332 -1.79 0.73 15.06
C ARG A 332 -2.80 1.04 13.97
N SER A 333 -3.92 0.36 13.95
CA SER A 333 -4.99 0.68 13.01
C SER A 333 -5.79 1.90 13.44
N GLY A 334 -6.15 2.76 12.48
CA GLY A 334 -7.06 3.87 12.68
C GLY A 334 -6.52 5.24 12.28
N LEU A 335 -7.24 6.28 12.69
CA LEU A 335 -6.91 7.67 12.33
C LEU A 335 -5.63 8.14 13.01
N ILE A 336 -4.75 8.74 12.21
CA ILE A 336 -3.55 9.43 12.68
C ILE A 336 -3.88 10.90 12.89
N THR A 337 -3.56 11.40 14.09
CA THR A 337 -3.64 12.80 14.47
C THR A 337 -2.29 13.28 14.99
N LEU A 338 -2.13 14.58 15.15
CA LEU A 338 -0.88 15.14 15.73
C LEU A 338 -0.62 14.66 17.17
N ASP A 339 -1.68 14.27 17.89
CA ASP A 339 -1.60 13.85 19.30
C ASP A 339 -1.23 12.39 19.46
N ASN A 340 -1.56 11.52 18.46
CA ASN A 340 -1.31 10.08 18.52
C ASN A 340 -0.21 9.59 17.56
N TYR A 341 0.40 10.52 16.81
CA TYR A 341 1.43 10.18 15.83
C TYR A 341 2.77 9.88 16.49
N GLU A 342 3.26 8.68 16.27
CA GLU A 342 4.60 8.24 16.62
C GLU A 342 5.38 7.97 15.32
N PRO A 343 6.52 8.67 15.08
CA PRO A 343 7.33 8.45 13.89
C PRO A 343 7.92 7.04 13.88
N HIS A 344 7.56 6.25 12.88
CA HIS A 344 8.14 4.92 12.68
C HIS A 344 8.39 4.67 11.20
N PRO A 345 9.65 4.67 10.74
CA PRO A 345 9.95 4.40 9.35
C PRO A 345 9.72 2.91 9.05
N LYS A 346 8.99 2.63 7.98
CA LYS A 346 8.80 1.24 7.51
C LYS A 346 10.07 0.70 6.86
N ASN A 347 10.86 1.59 6.25
CA ASN A 347 12.12 1.29 5.59
C ASN A 347 13.21 2.28 6.08
N PRO A 348 13.81 2.03 7.26
CA PRO A 348 14.74 2.98 7.90
C PRO A 348 16.03 3.22 7.09
N HIS A 349 16.55 2.24 6.34
CA HIS A 349 17.74 2.41 5.51
C HIS A 349 17.45 3.28 4.30
N ILE A 350 16.34 3.04 3.59
CA ILE A 350 15.85 3.91 2.51
C ILE A 350 15.57 5.31 3.03
N ALA A 351 14.89 5.42 4.19
CA ALA A 351 14.59 6.71 4.80
C ALA A 351 15.87 7.50 5.11
N ASN A 352 16.84 6.87 5.77
CA ASN A 352 18.14 7.51 6.03
C ASN A 352 18.84 7.92 4.74
N PHE A 353 18.84 7.07 3.72
CA PHE A 353 19.42 7.39 2.43
C PHE A 353 18.76 8.61 1.78
N PHE A 354 17.43 8.70 1.83
CA PHE A 354 16.68 9.86 1.32
C PHE A 354 17.00 11.16 2.07
N VAL A 355 17.28 11.08 3.38
CA VAL A 355 17.79 12.23 4.16
C VAL A 355 19.15 12.64 3.64
N GLN A 356 20.09 11.71 3.42
CA GLN A 356 21.44 12.03 2.95
C GLN A 356 21.45 12.66 1.55
N ILE A 357 20.55 12.26 0.65
CA ILE A 357 20.40 12.87 -0.68
C ILE A 357 19.48 14.11 -0.68
N GLY A 358 19.04 14.60 0.48
CA GLY A 358 18.23 15.81 0.66
C GLY A 358 16.80 15.72 0.11
N ARG A 359 16.25 14.52 -0.03
CA ARG A 359 14.89 14.31 -0.48
C ARG A 359 13.88 14.15 0.66
N ALA A 360 14.34 13.76 1.85
CA ALA A 360 13.55 13.71 3.08
C ALA A 360 14.13 14.64 4.15
N GLU A 361 13.28 15.10 5.05
CA GLU A 361 13.70 15.76 6.29
C GLU A 361 13.93 14.69 7.38
N HIS A 362 14.44 15.11 8.55
CA HIS A 362 14.62 14.18 9.66
C HIS A 362 13.28 13.56 10.10
N LEU A 363 13.34 12.31 10.54
CA LEU A 363 12.19 11.49 10.90
C LEU A 363 11.21 12.21 11.85
N GLY A 364 9.91 12.17 11.51
CA GLY A 364 8.83 12.67 12.34
C GLY A 364 8.28 14.05 11.98
N THR A 365 8.89 14.77 11.05
CA THR A 365 8.40 16.09 10.60
C THR A 365 7.30 16.00 9.55
N GLY A 366 7.27 14.94 8.75
CA GLY A 366 6.40 14.81 7.57
C GLY A 366 4.91 14.98 7.87
N VAL A 367 4.36 14.28 8.88
CA VAL A 367 2.95 14.43 9.27
C VAL A 367 2.65 15.85 9.74
N ARG A 368 3.55 16.45 10.55
CA ARG A 368 3.39 17.83 11.02
C ARG A 368 3.42 18.82 9.86
N ASN A 369 4.31 18.61 8.89
CA ASN A 369 4.39 19.43 7.68
C ASN A 369 3.10 19.33 6.85
N LEU A 370 2.54 18.14 6.66
CA LEU A 370 1.30 17.95 5.96
C LEU A 370 0.13 18.66 6.66
N TYR A 371 0.01 18.56 7.98
CA TYR A 371 -1.01 19.28 8.74
C TYR A 371 -0.82 20.79 8.72
N ARG A 372 0.41 21.29 8.58
CA ARG A 372 0.74 22.72 8.50
C ARG A 372 0.47 23.29 7.10
N TYR A 373 1.00 22.67 6.05
CA TYR A 373 1.04 23.26 4.71
C TYR A 373 -0.15 22.84 3.83
N ALA A 374 -0.74 21.65 4.01
CA ALA A 374 -1.86 21.23 3.19
C ALA A 374 -3.10 22.15 3.32
N PRO A 375 -3.49 22.65 4.52
CA PRO A 375 -4.58 23.61 4.62
C PRO A 375 -4.31 24.93 3.90
N LEU A 376 -3.06 25.39 3.86
CA LEU A 376 -2.67 26.60 3.14
C LEU A 376 -2.77 26.41 1.63
N TYR A 377 -2.45 25.20 1.13
CA TYR A 377 -2.47 24.88 -0.29
C TYR A 377 -3.85 24.45 -0.79
N PHE A 378 -4.52 23.54 -0.09
CA PHE A 378 -5.80 22.96 -0.48
C PHE A 378 -7.03 23.63 0.17
N GLY A 379 -6.83 24.41 1.22
CA GLY A 379 -7.90 25.11 1.95
C GLY A 379 -8.58 24.28 3.04
N GLU A 380 -8.21 23.00 3.20
CA GLU A 380 -8.77 22.09 4.21
C GLU A 380 -7.68 21.19 4.81
N LYS A 381 -7.93 20.69 6.04
CA LYS A 381 -6.99 19.79 6.72
C LYS A 381 -7.00 18.39 6.09
N PRO A 382 -5.86 17.72 6.01
CA PRO A 382 -5.81 16.32 5.56
C PRO A 382 -6.41 15.38 6.60
N THR A 383 -6.86 14.21 6.15
CA THR A 383 -7.17 13.06 7.00
C THR A 383 -6.19 11.95 6.67
N MET A 384 -5.65 11.28 7.70
CA MET A 384 -4.68 10.21 7.56
C MET A 384 -5.17 8.98 8.31
N GLU A 385 -5.02 7.81 7.70
CA GLU A 385 -5.46 6.56 8.27
C GLU A 385 -4.36 5.51 8.10
N ASP A 386 -3.97 4.88 9.22
CA ASP A 386 -2.99 3.79 9.26
C ASP A 386 -3.76 2.48 9.36
N ASP A 387 -3.83 1.75 8.27
CA ASP A 387 -4.47 0.44 8.20
C ASP A 387 -3.66 -0.44 7.21
N ASN A 388 -4.18 -1.59 6.77
CA ASN A 388 -3.54 -2.43 5.75
C ASN A 388 -3.13 -1.65 4.48
N MET A 389 -3.86 -0.57 4.20
CA MET A 389 -3.43 0.49 3.29
C MET A 389 -3.29 1.78 4.10
N PHE A 390 -2.10 2.36 4.11
CA PHE A 390 -1.93 3.72 4.61
C PHE A 390 -2.55 4.70 3.62
N SER A 391 -3.43 5.56 4.09
CA SER A 391 -4.09 6.53 3.22
C SER A 391 -4.00 7.96 3.76
N VAL A 392 -3.78 8.90 2.85
CA VAL A 392 -3.88 10.33 3.13
C VAL A 392 -4.83 10.95 2.14
N ARG A 393 -5.87 11.59 2.64
CA ARG A 393 -6.85 12.33 1.84
C ARG A 393 -6.71 13.83 2.10
N PHE A 394 -6.57 14.58 1.02
CA PHE A 394 -6.52 16.04 1.02
C PHE A 394 -7.81 16.58 0.37
N PRO A 395 -8.80 17.01 1.15
CA PRO A 395 -9.95 17.70 0.60
C PRO A 395 -9.52 19.04 0.01
N ILE A 396 -10.13 19.45 -1.11
CA ILE A 396 -9.81 20.71 -1.79
C ILE A 396 -11.04 21.62 -1.67
N SER A 397 -10.90 22.76 -1.00
CA SER A 397 -11.97 23.74 -0.86
C SER A 397 -12.43 24.29 -2.21
N LEU A 398 -13.68 24.70 -2.32
CA LEU A 398 -14.24 25.23 -3.57
C LEU A 398 -13.46 26.42 -4.15
N GLN A 399 -12.90 27.26 -3.28
CA GLN A 399 -12.05 28.38 -3.68
C GLN A 399 -10.76 27.85 -4.32
N LYS A 400 -10.09 26.87 -3.66
CA LYS A 400 -8.82 26.29 -4.12
C LYS A 400 -8.99 25.43 -5.37
N GLN A 401 -10.14 24.80 -5.59
CA GLN A 401 -10.41 24.08 -6.84
C GLN A 401 -10.27 24.98 -8.08
N ARG A 402 -10.64 26.26 -7.97
CA ARG A 402 -10.47 27.24 -9.06
C ARG A 402 -9.01 27.63 -9.26
N GLU A 403 -8.28 27.84 -8.17
CA GLU A 403 -6.88 28.25 -8.20
C GLU A 403 -5.93 27.12 -8.69
N LEU A 404 -6.22 25.87 -8.31
CA LEU A 404 -5.36 24.71 -8.54
C LEU A 404 -5.66 23.94 -9.85
N THR A 405 -6.61 24.39 -10.66
CA THR A 405 -6.92 23.77 -11.97
C THR A 405 -6.50 24.72 -13.11
N PRO A 406 -5.25 24.68 -13.57
CA PRO A 406 -4.81 25.53 -14.68
C PRO A 406 -5.51 25.10 -15.98
N GLY A 407 -6.11 26.02 -16.68
CA GLY A 407 -6.62 25.83 -18.05
C GLY A 407 -8.08 25.45 -18.21
N VAL A 408 -8.85 25.29 -17.15
CA VAL A 408 -10.31 25.46 -17.23
C VAL A 408 -10.56 26.96 -17.29
N LYS A 409 -10.44 27.53 -18.50
CA LYS A 409 -11.04 28.83 -18.79
C LYS A 409 -12.47 28.75 -18.27
N ASP A 410 -12.90 29.76 -17.53
CA ASP A 410 -14.26 29.93 -17.02
C ASP A 410 -15.33 29.65 -18.10
N GLY A 411 -15.56 28.38 -18.36
CA GLY A 411 -16.79 27.91 -18.91
C GLY A 411 -17.72 27.76 -17.71
N ASN A 412 -18.32 28.85 -17.30
CA ASN A 412 -19.49 28.93 -16.43
C ASN A 412 -19.61 27.74 -15.44
N MET A 413 -18.84 27.75 -14.35
CA MET A 413 -19.35 27.06 -13.16
C MET A 413 -20.61 27.81 -12.73
N PRO A 414 -21.75 27.14 -12.69
CA PRO A 414 -23.01 27.81 -12.36
C PRO A 414 -22.88 28.47 -10.99
N THR A 415 -23.17 29.78 -10.94
CA THR A 415 -23.30 30.49 -9.67
C THR A 415 -24.35 29.80 -8.79
N LYS A 416 -24.39 30.08 -7.48
CA LYS A 416 -25.48 29.55 -6.65
C LYS A 416 -26.85 29.79 -7.30
N ASN A 417 -27.01 30.93 -7.98
CA ASN A 417 -28.22 31.27 -8.72
C ASN A 417 -28.43 30.38 -9.95
N ASP A 418 -27.37 30.02 -10.68
CA ASP A 418 -27.49 29.16 -11.86
C ASP A 418 -27.80 27.71 -11.46
N ILE A 419 -27.17 27.23 -10.38
CA ILE A 419 -27.48 25.91 -9.78
C ILE A 419 -28.95 25.90 -9.31
N GLN A 420 -29.38 26.95 -8.64
CA GLN A 420 -30.76 27.09 -8.18
C GLN A 420 -31.75 27.07 -9.37
N LYS A 421 -31.48 27.83 -10.43
CA LYS A 421 -32.27 27.84 -11.67
C LYS A 421 -32.31 26.45 -12.34
N THR A 422 -31.18 25.78 -12.38
CA THR A 422 -31.08 24.43 -12.97
C THR A 422 -31.87 23.40 -12.18
N ILE A 423 -31.73 23.39 -10.84
CA ILE A 423 -32.54 22.55 -9.94
C ILE A 423 -34.00 22.86 -10.10
N GLN A 424 -34.38 24.13 -10.09
CA GLN A 424 -35.75 24.59 -10.23
C GLN A 424 -36.38 24.15 -11.55
N LYS A 425 -35.69 24.34 -12.67
CA LYS A 425 -36.14 23.92 -14.01
C LYS A 425 -36.39 22.40 -14.09
N LYS A 426 -35.47 21.60 -13.54
CA LYS A 426 -35.61 20.13 -13.53
C LYS A 426 -36.76 19.67 -12.61
N LEU A 427 -37.02 20.35 -11.52
CA LEU A 427 -38.13 20.03 -10.61
C LEU A 427 -39.49 20.48 -11.15
N GLU A 428 -39.55 21.61 -11.88
CA GLU A 428 -40.75 22.08 -12.56
C GLU A 428 -41.24 21.07 -13.59
N THR A 429 -40.34 20.40 -14.35
CA THR A 429 -40.73 19.35 -15.28
C THR A 429 -41.32 18.13 -14.59
N ARG A 430 -41.09 17.96 -13.30
CA ARG A 430 -41.64 16.90 -12.46
C ARG A 430 -42.82 17.37 -11.57
N GLY A 431 -43.26 18.62 -11.73
CA GLY A 431 -44.35 19.21 -10.92
C GLY A 431 -44.02 19.42 -9.44
N ILE A 432 -42.74 19.44 -9.08
CA ILE A 432 -42.31 19.51 -7.69
C ILE A 432 -41.83 20.94 -7.36
N ARG A 433 -42.39 21.54 -6.32
CA ARG A 433 -41.96 22.84 -5.79
C ARG A 433 -41.25 22.70 -4.45
N LEU A 434 -40.11 23.40 -4.30
CA LEU A 434 -39.34 23.49 -3.07
C LEU A 434 -39.56 24.83 -2.39
N SER A 435 -39.57 24.85 -1.04
CA SER A 435 -39.48 26.08 -0.27
C SER A 435 -38.10 26.73 -0.38
N LYS A 436 -37.98 27.99 -0.02
CA LYS A 436 -36.67 28.71 -0.03
C LYS A 436 -35.60 27.99 0.75
N ASN A 437 -35.92 27.46 1.93
CA ASN A 437 -34.97 26.73 2.77
C ASN A 437 -34.61 25.34 2.18
N GLN A 438 -35.57 24.60 1.61
CA GLN A 438 -35.36 23.35 0.93
C GLN A 438 -34.46 23.52 -0.30
N MET A 439 -34.66 24.59 -1.06
CA MET A 439 -33.84 24.94 -2.20
C MET A 439 -32.41 25.28 -1.77
N ALA A 440 -32.23 26.08 -0.72
CA ALA A 440 -30.90 26.39 -0.18
C ALA A 440 -30.13 25.13 0.24
N VAL A 441 -30.79 24.21 0.93
CA VAL A 441 -30.19 22.91 1.31
C VAL A 441 -29.86 22.05 0.07
N ALA A 442 -30.75 22.01 -0.92
CA ALA A 442 -30.49 21.25 -2.17
C ALA A 442 -29.30 21.84 -2.97
N VAL A 443 -29.16 23.17 -3.04
CA VAL A 443 -28.03 23.84 -3.68
C VAL A 443 -26.71 23.49 -2.99
N VAL A 444 -26.66 23.53 -1.67
CA VAL A 444 -25.46 23.23 -0.90
C VAL A 444 -25.08 21.75 -1.03
N ILE A 445 -26.05 20.83 -1.02
CA ILE A 445 -25.84 19.42 -1.27
C ILE A 445 -25.33 19.16 -2.70
N SER A 446 -25.85 19.89 -3.69
CA SER A 446 -25.38 19.76 -5.08
C SER A 446 -23.92 20.21 -5.28
N GLN A 447 -23.43 21.08 -4.42
CA GLN A 447 -22.06 21.58 -4.43
C GLN A 447 -21.08 20.64 -3.69
N ASN A 448 -21.57 19.94 -2.65
CA ASN A 448 -20.78 18.97 -1.87
C ASN A 448 -21.69 17.82 -1.39
N ALA A 449 -21.55 16.66 -2.04
CA ALA A 449 -22.33 15.46 -1.72
C ALA A 449 -22.02 14.87 -0.33
N SER A 450 -20.83 15.13 0.21
CA SER A 450 -20.36 14.60 1.51
C SER A 450 -20.63 15.58 2.67
N ILE A 451 -21.31 16.69 2.43
CA ILE A 451 -21.51 17.76 3.40
C ILE A 451 -22.26 17.29 4.65
N THR A 452 -21.77 17.68 5.82
CA THR A 452 -22.39 17.39 7.12
C THR A 452 -23.54 18.37 7.41
N ARG A 453 -24.44 18.00 8.34
CA ARG A 453 -25.55 18.90 8.75
C ARG A 453 -25.05 20.19 9.36
N MET A 454 -23.95 20.15 10.11
CA MET A 454 -23.35 21.32 10.73
C MET A 454 -22.81 22.29 9.66
N GLU A 455 -22.13 21.77 8.65
CA GLU A 455 -21.63 22.56 7.52
C GLU A 455 -22.77 23.13 6.67
N MET A 456 -23.86 22.36 6.46
CA MET A 456 -25.09 22.90 5.83
C MET A 456 -25.63 24.10 6.62
N GLY A 457 -25.64 24.01 7.96
CA GLY A 457 -26.04 25.11 8.85
C GLY A 457 -25.19 26.37 8.63
N ASN A 458 -23.88 26.19 8.65
CA ASN A 458 -22.95 27.31 8.46
C ASN A 458 -23.08 27.98 7.07
N GLN A 459 -23.35 27.17 6.01
CA GLN A 459 -23.45 27.69 4.63
C GLN A 459 -24.82 28.28 4.28
N THR A 460 -25.90 27.85 4.94
CA THR A 460 -27.27 28.30 4.67
C THR A 460 -27.80 29.29 5.70
N GLY A 461 -27.16 29.43 6.85
CA GLY A 461 -27.63 30.20 7.99
C GLY A 461 -28.84 29.56 8.72
N LEU A 462 -29.14 28.27 8.44
CA LEU A 462 -30.30 27.58 9.03
C LEU A 462 -29.89 26.83 10.29
N SER A 463 -30.79 26.70 11.25
CA SER A 463 -30.61 25.90 12.44
C SER A 463 -30.55 24.39 12.09
N ASN A 464 -29.90 23.57 12.93
CA ASN A 464 -29.81 22.11 12.75
C ASN A 464 -31.21 21.45 12.67
N ILE A 465 -32.20 21.99 13.38
CA ILE A 465 -33.59 21.51 13.33
C ILE A 465 -34.18 21.79 11.96
N SER A 466 -34.01 23.02 11.44
CA SER A 466 -34.48 23.41 10.10
C SER A 466 -33.84 22.57 8.99
N ILE A 467 -32.54 22.29 9.09
CA ILE A 467 -31.83 21.45 8.13
C ILE A 467 -32.34 20.00 8.16
N THR A 468 -32.55 19.46 9.36
CA THR A 468 -33.09 18.09 9.51
C THR A 468 -34.48 17.99 8.89
N SER A 469 -35.34 19.00 9.12
CA SER A 469 -36.66 19.10 8.51
C SER A 469 -36.58 19.20 6.98
N CYS A 470 -35.69 20.05 6.43
CA CYS A 470 -35.48 20.17 4.99
C CYS A 470 -34.98 18.86 4.35
N ILE A 471 -34.03 18.16 4.97
CA ILE A 471 -33.53 16.85 4.50
C ILE A 471 -34.65 15.83 4.47
N LEU A 472 -35.48 15.76 5.52
CA LEU A 472 -36.61 14.84 5.58
C LEU A 472 -37.62 15.15 4.47
N ALA A 473 -37.96 16.42 4.29
CA ALA A 473 -38.88 16.86 3.24
C ALA A 473 -38.37 16.56 1.83
N LEU A 474 -37.08 16.77 1.57
CA LEU A 474 -36.45 16.43 0.28
C LEU A 474 -36.44 14.91 0.02
N LYS A 475 -36.25 14.10 1.07
CA LYS A 475 -36.36 12.63 0.98
C LYS A 475 -37.77 12.19 0.68
N ASN A 476 -38.77 12.73 1.39
CA ASN A 476 -40.17 12.41 1.21
C ASN A 476 -40.66 12.79 -0.19
N LYS A 477 -40.09 13.82 -0.80
CA LYS A 477 -40.36 14.21 -2.19
C LYS A 477 -39.61 13.38 -3.22
N GLY A 478 -38.79 12.41 -2.80
CA GLY A 478 -37.98 11.57 -3.69
C GLY A 478 -36.81 12.29 -4.39
N ILE A 479 -36.46 13.51 -3.88
CA ILE A 479 -35.42 14.35 -4.49
C ILE A 479 -34.03 14.05 -3.89
N LEU A 480 -33.97 13.55 -2.66
CA LEU A 480 -32.74 13.34 -1.94
C LEU A 480 -32.62 11.89 -1.46
N VAL A 481 -31.49 11.24 -1.76
CA VAL A 481 -31.16 9.91 -1.27
C VAL A 481 -29.79 9.97 -0.61
N ARG A 482 -29.54 9.16 0.39
CA ARG A 482 -28.21 8.94 0.96
C ARG A 482 -27.67 7.60 0.48
N LYS A 483 -26.56 7.59 -0.23
CA LYS A 483 -25.84 6.39 -0.67
C LYS A 483 -24.73 6.08 0.33
N GLY A 484 -24.63 4.82 0.78
CA GLY A 484 -23.62 4.38 1.75
C GLY A 484 -24.08 4.45 3.22
N GLY A 485 -23.22 4.03 4.14
CA GLY A 485 -23.49 3.92 5.57
C GLY A 485 -23.56 5.26 6.33
N ARG A 486 -23.92 5.19 7.63
CA ARG A 486 -24.05 6.40 8.48
C ARG A 486 -22.75 7.21 8.61
N ARG A 487 -21.58 6.60 8.53
CA ARG A 487 -20.27 7.27 8.72
C ARG A 487 -19.66 7.81 7.42
N TYR A 488 -19.89 7.18 6.26
CA TYR A 488 -19.25 7.51 4.98
C TYR A 488 -20.23 7.69 3.82
N GLY A 489 -21.51 7.90 4.13
CA GLY A 489 -22.55 8.02 3.10
C GLY A 489 -22.60 9.42 2.47
N GLU A 490 -22.80 9.46 1.16
CA GLU A 490 -22.95 10.68 0.36
C GLU A 490 -24.43 10.99 0.07
N TRP A 491 -24.73 12.27 -0.04
CA TRP A 491 -26.04 12.74 -0.47
C TRP A 491 -26.12 12.76 -2.00
N ALA A 492 -27.15 12.20 -2.56
CA ALA A 492 -27.41 12.26 -4.00
C ALA A 492 -28.76 12.93 -4.27
N LEU A 493 -28.76 13.97 -5.10
CA LEU A 493 -29.98 14.59 -5.62
C LEU A 493 -30.46 13.80 -6.83
N ILE A 494 -31.74 13.43 -6.79
CA ILE A 494 -32.46 12.78 -7.89
C ILE A 494 -33.35 13.85 -8.54
N LEU A 495 -32.79 14.53 -9.56
CA LEU A 495 -33.42 15.64 -10.24
C LEU A 495 -33.98 15.24 -11.62
#